data_19373255e69c652a81025b36d389406f
#
_entry.id   19373255e69c652a81025b36d389406f
#
_cell.length_a   1.000
_cell.length_b   1.000
_cell.length_c   1.000
_cell.angle_alpha   90.00
_cell.angle_beta   90.00
_cell.angle_gamma   90.00
#
_symmetry.space_group_name_H-M   'P 1'
#
loop_
_entity.id
_entity.type
_entity.pdbx_description
1 polymer ?
#
loop_
_entity_poly.entity_id
_entity_poly.type
_entity_poly.pdbx_seq_one_letter_code
_entity_poly.pdbx_strand_id
1 'polypeptide(L)'
;LTGDYVYKIKKAVDLEFLDYTSLSKRKFYCQQETLLNRRLSHDIYIGVVAISINDGCYFLDGPGEVVEYAVKMRQLPEQCAMVRLLRRGKMDRETTEQLAQTLAEFYGRAATGQGINSYGAWETIRANCEENFRQTDRFAGNILDERMFQVIRAATRSFLHRRKVLFEQRVNAGKIRDCHGDLRSGHIYFT
;
A
#
# COMPACT_ATOMS: atom_id res chain seq x y z
N LEU A 1 -6.59 -4.80 19.15
CA LEU A 1 -5.85 -3.84 19.96
C LEU A 1 -5.64 -4.44 21.34
N THR A 2 -4.40 -4.53 21.81
CA THR A 2 -4.06 -5.12 23.10
C THR A 2 -3.04 -4.21 23.81
N GLY A 3 -3.57 -3.14 24.46
CA GLY A 3 -2.70 -2.15 25.12
C GLY A 3 -1.81 -1.42 24.11
N ASP A 4 -0.48 -1.57 24.24
CA ASP A 4 0.52 -0.83 23.44
C ASP A 4 0.71 -1.39 22.01
N TYR A 5 0.03 -2.48 21.66
CA TYR A 5 0.24 -3.19 20.39
C TYR A 5 -1.03 -3.37 19.57
N VAL A 6 -0.81 -3.43 18.25
CA VAL A 6 -1.80 -3.81 17.25
C VAL A 6 -1.33 -5.08 16.55
N TYR A 7 -2.24 -6.04 16.38
CA TYR A 7 -2.02 -7.25 15.60
C TYR A 7 -2.90 -7.23 14.37
N LYS A 8 -2.27 -7.13 13.20
CA LYS A 8 -2.98 -7.08 11.91
C LYS A 8 -2.95 -8.44 11.26
N ILE A 9 -4.12 -9.07 11.18
CA ILE A 9 -4.33 -10.38 10.53
C ILE A 9 -4.87 -10.13 9.12
N LYS A 10 -4.39 -10.91 8.15
CA LYS A 10 -4.90 -10.88 6.79
C LYS A 10 -6.07 -11.84 6.65
N LYS A 11 -7.18 -11.38 6.08
CA LYS A 11 -8.32 -12.26 5.78
C LYS A 11 -7.95 -13.25 4.67
N ALA A 12 -8.44 -14.49 4.75
CA ALA A 12 -8.24 -15.53 3.75
C ALA A 12 -9.13 -15.28 2.52
N VAL A 13 -8.77 -14.32 1.69
CA VAL A 13 -9.53 -13.90 0.48
C VAL A 13 -8.61 -13.82 -0.73
N ASP A 14 -9.20 -14.06 -1.90
CA ASP A 14 -8.59 -13.73 -3.19
C ASP A 14 -9.18 -12.40 -3.68
N LEU A 15 -8.30 -11.43 -3.92
CA LEU A 15 -8.65 -10.10 -4.43
C LEU A 15 -8.26 -9.94 -5.91
N GLU A 16 -8.01 -11.04 -6.64
CA GLU A 16 -7.47 -11.11 -8.00
C GLU A 16 -6.02 -10.63 -8.10
N PHE A 17 -5.72 -9.42 -7.64
CA PHE A 17 -4.36 -8.84 -7.60
C PHE A 17 -3.56 -9.19 -6.35
N LEU A 18 -4.20 -9.71 -5.29
CA LEU A 18 -3.58 -10.17 -4.04
C LEU A 18 -4.30 -11.42 -3.55
N ASP A 19 -3.59 -12.52 -3.49
CA ASP A 19 -4.11 -13.80 -3.02
C ASP A 19 -3.63 -14.13 -1.61
N TYR A 20 -4.55 -14.09 -0.64
CA TYR A 20 -4.34 -14.43 0.77
C TYR A 20 -4.96 -15.78 1.18
N THR A 21 -5.38 -16.62 0.23
CA THR A 21 -6.16 -17.83 0.51
C THR A 21 -5.41 -18.85 1.37
N SER A 22 -4.11 -19.08 1.15
CA SER A 22 -3.33 -20.03 1.93
C SER A 22 -2.60 -19.38 3.10
N LEU A 23 -2.35 -20.16 4.17
CA LEU A 23 -1.58 -19.73 5.34
C LEU A 23 -0.16 -19.28 4.96
N SER A 24 0.48 -20.00 4.05
CA SER A 24 1.82 -19.65 3.56
C SER A 24 1.86 -18.31 2.83
N LYS A 25 0.85 -18.01 1.99
CA LYS A 25 0.71 -16.69 1.35
C LYS A 25 0.50 -15.59 2.39
N ARG A 26 -0.38 -15.78 3.38
CA ARG A 26 -0.60 -14.80 4.44
C ARG A 26 0.68 -14.53 5.25
N LYS A 27 1.45 -15.60 5.58
CA LYS A 27 2.78 -15.45 6.20
C LYS A 27 3.70 -14.57 5.35
N PHE A 28 3.84 -14.92 4.07
CA PHE A 28 4.67 -14.17 3.12
C PHE A 28 4.29 -12.68 3.07
N TYR A 29 3.00 -12.37 2.91
CA TYR A 29 2.56 -10.99 2.85
C TYR A 29 2.66 -10.23 4.19
N CYS A 30 2.57 -10.90 5.33
CA CYS A 30 2.89 -10.28 6.62
C CYS A 30 4.37 -9.92 6.70
N GLN A 31 5.26 -10.79 6.23
CA GLN A 31 6.70 -10.53 6.17
C GLN A 31 7.03 -9.39 5.20
N GLN A 32 6.44 -9.38 4.00
CA GLN A 32 6.61 -8.29 3.03
C GLN A 32 6.12 -6.96 3.57
N GLU A 33 4.95 -6.92 4.21
CA GLU A 33 4.41 -5.71 4.83
C GLU A 33 5.36 -5.17 5.89
N THR A 34 5.88 -6.02 6.76
CA THR A 34 6.84 -5.62 7.80
C THR A 34 8.12 -5.07 7.18
N LEU A 35 8.69 -5.76 6.20
CA LEU A 35 9.92 -5.37 5.52
C LEU A 35 9.79 -4.01 4.81
N LEU A 36 8.73 -3.85 4.02
CA LEU A 36 8.52 -2.67 3.20
C LEU A 36 8.20 -1.43 4.04
N ASN A 37 7.35 -1.58 5.05
CA ASN A 37 6.95 -0.43 5.86
C ASN A 37 8.03 0.03 6.85
N ARG A 38 8.93 -0.86 7.29
CA ARG A 38 10.10 -0.46 8.09
C ARG A 38 10.99 0.54 7.41
N ARG A 39 10.93 0.68 6.09
CA ARG A 39 11.70 1.69 5.33
C ARG A 39 11.34 3.14 5.71
N LEU A 40 10.08 3.36 6.16
CA LEU A 40 9.58 4.67 6.59
C LEU A 40 9.15 4.72 8.06
N SER A 41 8.93 3.56 8.70
CA SER A 41 8.40 3.45 10.06
C SER A 41 9.15 2.37 10.84
N HIS A 42 10.45 2.59 11.04
CA HIS A 42 11.40 1.61 11.58
C HIS A 42 10.94 1.03 12.92
N ASP A 43 10.45 1.86 13.84
CA ASP A 43 10.12 1.45 15.22
C ASP A 43 8.66 1.00 15.39
N ILE A 44 7.84 1.15 14.37
CA ILE A 44 6.41 0.83 14.45
C ILE A 44 6.16 -0.64 14.13
N TYR A 45 6.77 -1.17 13.07
CA TYR A 45 6.59 -2.56 12.65
C TYR A 45 7.55 -3.48 13.41
N ILE A 46 7.05 -4.13 14.48
CA ILE A 46 7.88 -4.96 15.38
C ILE A 46 8.26 -6.28 14.71
N GLY A 47 7.31 -6.93 14.02
CA GLY A 47 7.57 -8.19 13.33
C GLY A 47 6.31 -8.95 12.95
N VAL A 48 6.51 -10.19 12.55
CA VAL A 48 5.42 -11.15 12.29
C VAL A 48 5.39 -12.15 13.43
N VAL A 49 4.21 -12.36 13.99
CA VAL A 49 3.95 -13.35 15.04
C VAL A 49 3.07 -14.47 14.50
N ALA A 50 3.32 -15.70 14.96
CA ALA A 50 2.45 -16.83 14.71
C ALA A 50 1.27 -16.82 15.69
N ILE A 51 0.11 -17.24 15.23
CA ILE A 51 -1.04 -17.56 16.07
C ILE A 51 -1.19 -19.08 16.01
N SER A 52 -1.03 -19.74 17.14
CA SER A 52 -1.18 -21.19 17.27
C SER A 52 -2.40 -21.57 18.09
N ILE A 53 -2.88 -22.78 17.90
CA ILE A 53 -3.94 -23.38 18.71
C ILE A 53 -3.38 -24.62 19.43
N ASN A 54 -3.64 -24.72 20.73
CA ASN A 54 -3.35 -25.89 21.56
C ASN A 54 -4.47 -26.09 22.57
N ASP A 55 -5.04 -27.28 22.64
CA ASP A 55 -6.16 -27.64 23.53
C ASP A 55 -7.34 -26.65 23.49
N GLY A 56 -7.67 -26.13 22.27
CA GLY A 56 -8.75 -25.17 22.05
C GLY A 56 -8.44 -23.72 22.44
N CYS A 57 -7.23 -23.44 22.96
CA CYS A 57 -6.77 -22.09 23.29
C CYS A 57 -5.85 -21.53 22.20
N TYR A 58 -5.95 -20.22 21.95
CA TYR A 58 -5.08 -19.52 21.00
C TYR A 58 -3.90 -18.86 21.72
N PHE A 59 -2.73 -18.97 21.12
CA PHE A 59 -1.48 -18.39 21.63
C PHE A 59 -0.81 -17.53 20.57
N LEU A 60 -0.13 -16.47 21.02
CA LEU A 60 0.79 -15.68 20.18
C LEU A 60 2.20 -16.21 20.40
N ASP A 61 2.85 -16.68 19.33
CA ASP A 61 4.18 -17.31 19.35
C ASP A 61 4.31 -18.41 20.44
N GLY A 62 3.21 -19.14 20.68
CA GLY A 62 3.11 -20.16 21.71
C GLY A 62 3.04 -21.59 21.15
N PRO A 63 2.78 -22.57 22.01
CA PRO A 63 2.71 -23.98 21.64
C PRO A 63 1.51 -24.29 20.73
N GLY A 64 1.57 -25.43 20.05
CA GLY A 64 0.49 -25.96 19.24
C GLY A 64 0.66 -25.77 17.73
N GLU A 65 -0.39 -26.07 16.99
CA GLU A 65 -0.42 -25.94 15.54
C GLU A 65 -0.59 -24.47 15.14
N VAL A 66 0.23 -23.98 14.21
CA VAL A 66 0.12 -22.60 13.69
C VAL A 66 -1.07 -22.52 12.74
N VAL A 67 -2.06 -21.71 13.09
CA VAL A 67 -3.29 -21.53 12.34
C VAL A 67 -3.35 -20.18 11.60
N GLU A 68 -2.55 -19.17 12.05
CA GLU A 68 -2.54 -17.85 11.41
C GLU A 68 -1.25 -17.07 11.68
N TYR A 69 -1.04 -15.99 10.95
CA TYR A 69 0.03 -15.02 11.16
C TYR A 69 -0.52 -13.60 11.26
N ALA A 70 0.12 -12.80 12.11
CA ALA A 70 -0.22 -11.38 12.27
C ALA A 70 1.03 -10.50 12.20
N VAL A 71 0.88 -9.31 11.65
CA VAL A 71 1.88 -8.25 11.79
C VAL A 71 1.68 -7.60 13.15
N LYS A 72 2.71 -7.64 14.00
CA LYS A 72 2.74 -6.96 15.30
C LYS A 72 3.32 -5.57 15.13
N MET A 73 2.59 -4.57 15.57
CA MET A 73 2.97 -3.15 15.45
C MET A 73 2.76 -2.43 16.80
N ARG A 74 3.48 -1.32 17.02
CA ARG A 74 3.13 -0.38 18.08
C ARG A 74 1.80 0.29 17.75
N GLN A 75 0.97 0.50 18.77
CA GLN A 75 -0.25 1.29 18.62
C GLN A 75 0.13 2.77 18.55
N LEU A 76 -0.28 3.44 17.49
CA LEU A 76 -0.10 4.87 17.34
C LEU A 76 -1.34 5.63 17.82
N PRO A 77 -1.16 6.78 18.49
CA PRO A 77 -2.27 7.61 18.91
C PRO A 77 -3.05 8.13 17.70
N GLU A 78 -4.34 7.83 17.61
CA GLU A 78 -5.18 8.22 16.46
C GLU A 78 -5.20 9.74 16.22
N GLN A 79 -5.10 10.54 17.28
CA GLN A 79 -5.03 12.00 17.17
C GLN A 79 -3.80 12.52 16.45
N CYS A 80 -2.73 11.71 16.33
CA CYS A 80 -1.49 12.05 15.63
C CYS A 80 -1.55 11.70 14.14
N ALA A 81 -2.62 11.05 13.66
CA ALA A 81 -2.81 10.78 12.25
C ALA A 81 -2.99 12.08 11.45
N MET A 82 -2.29 12.24 10.33
CA MET A 82 -2.36 13.41 9.45
C MET A 82 -3.81 13.76 9.08
N VAL A 83 -4.64 12.77 8.78
CA VAL A 83 -6.07 12.98 8.47
C VAL A 83 -6.82 13.66 9.62
N ARG A 84 -6.46 13.37 10.86
CA ARG A 84 -7.07 14.02 12.05
C ARG A 84 -6.52 15.43 12.25
N LEU A 85 -5.23 15.63 12.05
CA LEU A 85 -4.60 16.95 12.13
C LEU A 85 -5.15 17.90 11.06
N LEU A 86 -5.31 17.44 9.82
CA LEU A 86 -5.94 18.21 8.73
C LEU A 86 -7.38 18.62 9.08
N ARG A 87 -8.20 17.69 9.56
CA ARG A 87 -9.59 17.98 9.95
C ARG A 87 -9.71 19.01 11.09
N ARG A 88 -8.68 19.10 11.94
CA ARG A 88 -8.63 20.05 13.08
C ARG A 88 -7.89 21.35 12.75
N GLY A 89 -7.42 21.53 11.50
CA GLY A 89 -6.61 22.69 11.12
C GLY A 89 -5.27 22.80 11.85
N LYS A 90 -4.72 21.64 12.30
CA LYS A 90 -3.45 21.56 13.05
C LYS A 90 -2.24 21.18 12.21
N MET A 91 -2.37 21.18 10.91
CA MET A 91 -1.22 21.02 10.00
C MET A 91 -0.66 22.40 9.71
N ASP A 92 0.52 22.68 10.24
CA ASP A 92 1.26 23.88 9.94
C ASP A 92 2.28 23.67 8.79
N ARG A 93 2.96 24.75 8.44
CA ARG A 93 3.95 24.73 7.37
C ARG A 93 5.16 23.87 7.74
N GLU A 94 5.64 23.97 8.96
CA GLU A 94 6.82 23.27 9.44
C GLU A 94 6.61 21.74 9.39
N THR A 95 5.50 21.26 9.93
CA THR A 95 5.12 19.84 9.87
C THR A 95 4.99 19.32 8.43
N THR A 96 4.46 20.18 7.53
CA THR A 96 4.33 19.81 6.11
C THR A 96 5.70 19.75 5.43
N GLU A 97 6.62 20.68 5.73
CA GLU A 97 7.99 20.70 5.20
C GLU A 97 8.80 19.50 5.70
N GLN A 98 8.68 19.13 6.98
CA GLN A 98 9.33 17.92 7.54
C GLN A 98 8.86 16.65 6.83
N LEU A 99 7.56 16.52 6.61
CA LEU A 99 7.01 15.38 5.85
C LEU A 99 7.56 15.36 4.42
N ALA A 100 7.56 16.50 3.75
CA ALA A 100 8.07 16.62 2.38
C ALA A 100 9.54 16.23 2.28
N GLN A 101 10.37 16.66 3.25
CA GLN A 101 11.77 16.30 3.33
C GLN A 101 11.96 14.79 3.56
N THR A 102 11.24 14.20 4.53
CA THR A 102 11.28 12.75 4.80
C THR A 102 10.94 11.93 3.56
N LEU A 103 9.91 12.34 2.81
CA LEU A 103 9.51 11.67 1.57
C LEU A 103 10.53 11.87 0.45
N ALA A 104 11.10 13.06 0.31
CA ALA A 104 12.12 13.34 -0.69
C ALA A 104 13.37 12.49 -0.45
N GLU A 105 13.82 12.37 0.79
CA GLU A 105 14.94 11.51 1.19
C GLU A 105 14.65 10.02 0.94
N PHE A 106 13.44 9.56 1.31
CA PHE A 106 13.00 8.19 1.03
C PHE A 106 13.02 7.89 -0.47
N TYR A 107 12.40 8.73 -1.30
CA TYR A 107 12.36 8.53 -2.74
C TYR A 107 13.75 8.70 -3.38
N GLY A 108 14.62 9.53 -2.83
CA GLY A 108 16.01 9.67 -3.28
C GLY A 108 16.80 8.37 -3.11
N ARG A 109 16.54 7.61 -2.04
CA ARG A 109 17.19 6.33 -1.71
C ARG A 109 16.46 5.11 -2.21
N ALA A 110 15.19 5.25 -2.62
CA ALA A 110 14.36 4.14 -3.10
C ALA A 110 15.03 3.44 -4.30
N ALA A 111 15.01 2.12 -4.28
CA ALA A 111 15.66 1.31 -5.29
C ALA A 111 15.15 1.61 -6.71
N THR A 112 16.06 1.48 -7.67
CA THR A 112 15.81 1.58 -9.12
C THR A 112 16.44 0.38 -9.79
N GLY A 113 16.23 0.20 -11.07
CA GLY A 113 16.87 -0.83 -11.86
C GLY A 113 15.93 -1.49 -12.85
N GLN A 114 16.48 -2.38 -13.66
CA GLN A 114 15.76 -2.98 -14.79
C GLN A 114 14.46 -3.68 -14.37
N GLY A 115 14.47 -4.45 -13.26
CA GLY A 115 13.28 -5.12 -12.74
C GLY A 115 12.19 -4.12 -12.28
N ILE A 116 12.61 -2.98 -11.69
CA ILE A 116 11.69 -1.93 -11.22
C ILE A 116 11.18 -1.09 -12.41
N ASN A 117 12.02 -0.84 -13.39
CA ASN A 117 11.69 -0.04 -14.57
C ASN A 117 10.49 -0.62 -15.35
N SER A 118 10.33 -1.96 -15.35
CA SER A 118 9.21 -2.63 -16.02
C SER A 118 7.85 -2.20 -15.49
N TYR A 119 7.75 -1.82 -14.22
CA TYR A 119 6.50 -1.29 -13.62
C TYR A 119 6.14 0.11 -14.11
N GLY A 120 7.11 0.88 -14.59
CA GLY A 120 6.89 2.19 -15.19
C GLY A 120 6.80 2.18 -16.72
N ALA A 121 6.96 1.02 -17.35
CA ALA A 121 6.85 0.87 -18.80
C ALA A 121 5.43 1.23 -19.26
N TRP A 122 5.32 1.88 -20.43
CA TRP A 122 4.03 2.32 -20.96
C TRP A 122 3.03 1.17 -21.11
N GLU A 123 3.49 0.01 -21.55
CA GLU A 123 2.68 -1.20 -21.72
C GLU A 123 2.06 -1.65 -20.39
N THR A 124 2.85 -1.65 -19.31
CA THR A 124 2.40 -2.03 -17.96
C THR A 124 1.39 -1.03 -17.42
N ILE A 125 1.66 0.27 -17.53
CA ILE A 125 0.73 1.31 -17.08
C ILE A 125 -0.58 1.25 -17.85
N ARG A 126 -0.52 1.05 -19.17
CA ARG A 126 -1.72 0.88 -20.00
C ARG A 126 -2.52 -0.35 -19.58
N ALA A 127 -1.86 -1.49 -19.39
CA ALA A 127 -2.52 -2.73 -18.96
C ALA A 127 -3.24 -2.55 -17.60
N ASN A 128 -2.58 -1.91 -16.63
CA ASN A 128 -3.19 -1.62 -15.32
C ASN A 128 -4.42 -0.69 -15.43
N CYS A 129 -4.36 0.33 -16.28
CA CYS A 129 -5.51 1.21 -16.52
C CYS A 129 -6.68 0.45 -17.17
N GLU A 130 -6.41 -0.39 -18.18
CA GLU A 130 -7.44 -1.19 -18.83
C GLU A 130 -8.05 -2.22 -17.87
N GLU A 131 -7.25 -2.84 -17.01
CA GLU A 131 -7.73 -3.75 -15.99
C GLU A 131 -8.65 -3.06 -14.98
N ASN A 132 -8.28 -1.85 -14.52
CA ASN A 132 -9.15 -1.07 -13.65
C ASN A 132 -10.49 -0.75 -14.32
N PHE A 133 -10.50 -0.43 -15.62
CA PHE A 133 -11.75 -0.20 -16.34
C PHE A 133 -12.57 -1.49 -16.47
N ARG A 134 -11.93 -2.62 -16.75
CA ARG A 134 -12.59 -3.93 -16.84
C ARG A 134 -13.28 -4.30 -15.53
N GLN A 135 -12.61 -4.15 -14.40
CA GLN A 135 -13.15 -4.46 -13.07
C GLN A 135 -14.28 -3.50 -12.66
N THR A 136 -14.24 -2.25 -13.13
CA THR A 136 -15.22 -1.21 -12.76
C THR A 136 -16.42 -1.19 -13.68
N ASP A 137 -16.31 -1.74 -14.88
CA ASP A 137 -17.35 -1.69 -15.94
C ASP A 137 -18.71 -2.22 -15.45
N ARG A 138 -18.73 -3.27 -14.63
CA ARG A 138 -19.95 -3.84 -14.01
C ARG A 138 -20.73 -2.86 -13.10
N PHE A 139 -20.14 -1.75 -12.72
CA PHE A 139 -20.76 -0.74 -11.87
C PHE A 139 -21.21 0.49 -12.68
N ALA A 140 -20.82 0.59 -13.96
CA ALA A 140 -21.21 1.67 -14.84
C ALA A 140 -22.72 1.56 -15.15
N GLY A 141 -23.42 2.69 -15.16
CA GLY A 141 -24.87 2.75 -15.34
C GLY A 141 -25.70 2.39 -14.10
N ASN A 142 -25.05 1.94 -13.01
CA ASN A 142 -25.74 1.61 -11.74
C ASN A 142 -25.21 2.47 -10.60
N ILE A 143 -23.98 2.18 -10.11
CA ILE A 143 -23.33 2.92 -9.01
C ILE A 143 -22.57 4.13 -9.58
N LEU A 144 -21.95 3.96 -10.75
CA LEU A 144 -21.20 4.99 -11.45
C LEU A 144 -22.03 5.55 -12.59
N ASP A 145 -22.00 6.87 -12.78
CA ASP A 145 -22.58 7.50 -13.96
C ASP A 145 -21.88 6.98 -15.23
N GLU A 146 -22.66 6.37 -16.12
CA GLU A 146 -22.16 5.74 -17.34
C GLU A 146 -21.41 6.73 -18.24
N ARG A 147 -21.96 7.92 -18.44
CA ARG A 147 -21.37 8.95 -19.29
C ARG A 147 -20.03 9.41 -18.71
N MET A 148 -19.98 9.65 -17.41
CA MET A 148 -18.74 10.07 -16.74
C MET A 148 -17.68 8.97 -16.83
N PHE A 149 -18.06 7.71 -16.61
CA PHE A 149 -17.16 6.56 -16.74
C PHE A 149 -16.55 6.47 -18.14
N GLN A 150 -17.37 6.62 -19.20
CA GLN A 150 -16.89 6.59 -20.58
C GLN A 150 -15.97 7.78 -20.91
N VAL A 151 -16.27 8.98 -20.39
CA VAL A 151 -15.41 10.17 -20.55
C VAL A 151 -14.04 9.95 -19.90
N ILE A 152 -13.99 9.42 -18.66
CA ILE A 152 -12.74 9.14 -17.95
C ILE A 152 -11.94 8.09 -18.73
N ARG A 153 -12.57 7.00 -19.16
CA ARG A 153 -11.93 5.93 -19.94
C ARG A 153 -11.32 6.46 -21.25
N ALA A 154 -12.09 7.23 -22.01
CA ALA A 154 -11.64 7.81 -23.26
C ALA A 154 -10.48 8.81 -23.04
N ALA A 155 -10.58 9.67 -22.03
CA ALA A 155 -9.53 10.64 -21.68
C ALA A 155 -8.24 9.94 -21.27
N THR A 156 -8.32 8.90 -20.43
CA THR A 156 -7.17 8.10 -19.98
C THR A 156 -6.47 7.43 -21.17
N ARG A 157 -7.22 6.76 -22.04
CA ARG A 157 -6.67 6.12 -23.25
C ARG A 157 -5.99 7.13 -24.19
N SER A 158 -6.64 8.26 -24.40
CA SER A 158 -6.10 9.34 -25.23
C SER A 158 -4.81 9.93 -24.65
N PHE A 159 -4.77 10.14 -23.32
CA PHE A 159 -3.56 10.59 -22.63
C PHE A 159 -2.41 9.59 -22.79
N LEU A 160 -2.65 8.32 -22.48
CA LEU A 160 -1.65 7.26 -22.60
C LEU A 160 -1.09 7.18 -24.01
N HIS A 161 -1.96 7.21 -25.04
CA HIS A 161 -1.53 7.17 -26.44
C HIS A 161 -0.66 8.38 -26.81
N ARG A 162 -1.11 9.61 -26.48
CA ARG A 162 -0.38 10.84 -26.85
C ARG A 162 0.91 11.04 -26.06
N ARG A 163 1.01 10.46 -24.87
CA ARG A 163 2.15 10.67 -23.95
C ARG A 163 3.06 9.45 -23.79
N LYS A 164 3.01 8.50 -24.71
CA LYS A 164 3.86 7.30 -24.66
C LYS A 164 5.34 7.65 -24.43
N VAL A 165 5.88 8.60 -25.18
CA VAL A 165 7.27 9.05 -25.05
C VAL A 165 7.61 9.58 -23.66
N LEU A 166 6.64 10.18 -22.93
CA LEU A 166 6.86 10.63 -21.56
C LEU A 166 7.18 9.47 -20.62
N PHE A 167 6.49 8.33 -20.75
CA PHE A 167 6.76 7.13 -19.93
C PHE A 167 8.15 6.57 -20.24
N GLU A 168 8.51 6.47 -21.52
CA GLU A 168 9.82 6.00 -21.95
C GLU A 168 10.95 6.91 -21.42
N GLN A 169 10.78 8.23 -21.51
CA GLN A 169 11.72 9.21 -20.94
C GLN A 169 11.86 9.05 -19.42
N ARG A 170 10.78 8.81 -18.68
CA ARG A 170 10.83 8.61 -17.24
C ARG A 170 11.58 7.33 -16.87
N VAL A 171 11.35 6.24 -17.61
CA VAL A 171 12.09 4.98 -17.44
C VAL A 171 13.59 5.21 -17.69
N ASN A 172 13.95 5.81 -18.81
CA ASN A 172 15.33 6.06 -19.21
C ASN A 172 16.06 7.03 -18.24
N ALA A 173 15.33 7.99 -17.68
CA ALA A 173 15.85 8.93 -16.69
C ALA A 173 15.91 8.36 -15.25
N GLY A 174 15.67 7.07 -15.04
CA GLY A 174 15.70 6.42 -13.72
C GLY A 174 14.67 7.00 -12.74
N LYS A 175 13.50 7.44 -13.24
CA LYS A 175 12.46 8.03 -12.39
C LYS A 175 11.50 6.99 -11.80
N ILE A 176 11.64 5.72 -12.21
CA ILE A 176 10.82 4.64 -11.66
C ILE A 176 11.51 4.13 -10.39
N ARG A 177 10.77 4.09 -9.31
CA ARG A 177 11.28 3.79 -7.96
C ARG A 177 10.44 2.73 -7.27
N ASP A 178 11.07 1.95 -6.41
CA ASP A 178 10.36 1.06 -5.47
C ASP A 178 9.75 1.91 -4.34
N CYS A 179 8.56 2.44 -4.64
CA CYS A 179 7.83 3.37 -3.78
C CYS A 179 7.10 2.64 -2.63
N HIS A 180 6.46 3.43 -1.75
CA HIS A 180 5.57 2.89 -0.70
C HIS A 180 4.30 2.24 -1.30
N GLY A 181 3.78 2.77 -2.39
CA GLY A 181 2.63 2.23 -3.14
C GLY A 181 1.24 2.62 -2.62
N ASP A 182 1.07 2.92 -1.32
CA ASP A 182 -0.22 3.33 -0.73
C ASP A 182 -0.05 4.46 0.31
N LEU A 183 0.75 5.48 -0.03
CA LEU A 183 0.97 6.62 0.86
C LEU A 183 -0.21 7.60 0.79
N ARG A 184 -0.93 7.70 1.90
CA ARG A 184 -2.10 8.60 2.06
C ARG A 184 -2.17 9.15 3.48
N SER A 185 -2.90 10.23 3.70
CA SER A 185 -2.98 10.91 4.99
C SER A 185 -3.43 10.04 6.16
N GLY A 186 -4.18 8.96 5.91
CA GLY A 186 -4.56 7.98 6.93
C GLY A 186 -3.43 7.06 7.39
N HIS A 187 -2.32 7.01 6.64
CA HIS A 187 -1.15 6.17 6.94
C HIS A 187 0.04 6.99 7.45
N ILE A 188 -0.10 8.29 7.63
CA ILE A 188 0.94 9.19 8.11
C ILE A 188 0.60 9.62 9.52
N TYR A 189 1.54 9.46 10.44
CA TYR A 189 1.43 9.84 11.85
C TYR A 189 2.61 10.74 12.23
N PHE A 190 2.33 11.76 13.02
CA PHE A 190 3.33 12.65 13.61
C PHE A 190 3.44 12.32 15.10
N THR A 191 4.53 11.65 15.48
CA THR A 191 4.78 11.19 16.87
C THR A 191 6.10 11.69 17.37
#